data_7d1a8f23c5fc049c1bc7e850e7f5cd84
#
_entry.id   7d1a8f23c5fc049c1bc7e850e7f5cd84
#
_cell.length_a   1.000
_cell.length_b   1.000
_cell.length_c   1.000
_cell.angle_alpha   90.00
_cell.angle_beta   90.00
_cell.angle_gamma   90.00
#
_symmetry.space_group_name_H-M   'P 1'
#
loop_
_entity.id
_entity.type
_entity.pdbx_description
1 polymer ?
#
loop_
_entity_poly.entity_id
_entity_poly.type
_entity_poly.pdbx_seq_one_letter_code
_entity_poly.pdbx_strand_id
1 'polypeptide(L)'
;MKIQLLIASDDDDYREQLSQVLTERYSDTFEVSVCSSAPRLAEQLSRRVFDAALLEPELAEHVQLSQVRMPLLLWNGSAGCAVSEHVRQIRKYQRISSMVSQLLEQY
;
A
#
# COMPACT_ATOMS: atom_id res chain seq x y z
N MET A 1 -1.68 18.70 -6.16
CA MET A 1 -0.66 17.65 -6.04
C MET A 1 -1.29 16.36 -5.58
N LYS A 2 -0.97 15.27 -6.26
CA LYS A 2 -1.53 13.97 -5.91
C LYS A 2 -0.58 13.18 -5.02
N ILE A 3 -1.16 12.38 -4.14
CA ILE A 3 -0.38 11.47 -3.30
C ILE A 3 0.07 10.28 -4.16
N GLN A 4 1.37 10.04 -4.21
CA GLN A 4 1.93 8.89 -4.93
C GLN A 4 1.74 7.66 -4.08
N LEU A 5 0.77 6.84 -4.43
CA LEU A 5 0.40 5.64 -3.67
C LEU A 5 0.79 4.39 -4.43
N LEU A 6 1.50 3.50 -3.75
CA LEU A 6 1.87 2.20 -4.29
C LEU A 6 1.08 1.11 -3.60
N ILE A 7 0.49 0.21 -4.36
CA ILE A 7 -0.21 -0.96 -3.83
C ILE A 7 0.57 -2.21 -4.22
N ALA A 8 1.10 -2.91 -3.22
CA ALA A 8 1.86 -4.14 -3.43
C ALA A 8 1.10 -5.31 -2.81
N SER A 9 0.52 -6.13 -3.66
CA SER A 9 -0.26 -7.29 -3.23
C SER A 9 -0.17 -8.39 -4.27
N ASP A 10 -0.05 -9.63 -3.83
CA ASP A 10 -0.10 -10.80 -4.67
C ASP A 10 -1.53 -11.30 -4.92
N ASP A 11 -2.51 -10.70 -4.26
CA ASP A 11 -3.93 -10.98 -4.49
C ASP A 11 -4.41 -10.13 -5.65
N ASP A 12 -4.49 -10.75 -6.84
CA ASP A 12 -4.83 -10.03 -8.07
C ASP A 12 -6.21 -9.37 -8.00
N ASP A 13 -7.21 -10.08 -7.51
CA ASP A 13 -8.57 -9.55 -7.42
C ASP A 13 -8.64 -8.35 -6.49
N TYR A 14 -8.03 -8.47 -5.32
CA TYR A 14 -8.02 -7.39 -4.34
C TYR A 14 -7.28 -6.18 -4.89
N ARG A 15 -6.11 -6.40 -5.47
CA ARG A 15 -5.28 -5.34 -6.02
C ARG A 15 -6.00 -4.58 -7.14
N GLU A 16 -6.62 -5.31 -8.06
CA GLU A 16 -7.35 -4.70 -9.16
C GLU A 16 -8.54 -3.90 -8.67
N GLN A 17 -9.32 -4.46 -7.76
CA GLN A 17 -10.50 -3.78 -7.23
C GLN A 17 -10.10 -2.50 -6.50
N LEU A 18 -9.09 -2.57 -5.65
CA LEU A 18 -8.63 -1.42 -4.89
C LEU A 18 -8.07 -0.34 -5.80
N SER A 19 -7.21 -0.71 -6.74
CA SER A 19 -6.63 0.27 -7.65
C SER A 19 -7.66 0.90 -8.55
N GLN A 20 -8.64 0.12 -9.02
CA GLN A 20 -9.71 0.62 -9.87
C GLN A 20 -10.57 1.65 -9.16
N VAL A 21 -11.01 1.36 -7.94
CA VAL A 21 -11.84 2.29 -7.17
C VAL A 21 -11.07 3.56 -6.84
N LEU A 22 -9.81 3.44 -6.45
CA LEU A 22 -8.99 4.60 -6.15
C LEU A 22 -8.76 5.47 -7.39
N THR A 23 -8.55 4.83 -8.54
CA THR A 23 -8.36 5.56 -9.79
C THR A 23 -9.63 6.23 -10.27
N GLU A 24 -10.78 5.60 -10.10
CA GLU A 24 -12.05 6.14 -10.56
C GLU A 24 -12.63 7.20 -9.63
N ARG A 25 -12.57 6.97 -8.33
CA ARG A 25 -13.22 7.84 -7.34
C ARG A 25 -12.30 8.85 -6.68
N TYR A 26 -11.02 8.55 -6.62
CA TYR A 26 -10.05 9.35 -5.88
C TYR A 26 -8.88 9.79 -6.78
N SER A 27 -9.13 9.89 -8.08
CA SER A 27 -8.08 10.24 -9.05
C SER A 27 -7.49 11.64 -8.81
N ASP A 28 -8.25 12.51 -8.18
CA ASP A 28 -7.77 13.85 -7.85
C ASP A 28 -6.89 13.86 -6.59
N THR A 29 -6.97 12.80 -5.79
CA THR A 29 -6.24 12.68 -4.53
C THR A 29 -5.02 11.78 -4.65
N PHE A 30 -5.14 10.68 -5.37
CA PHE A 30 -4.09 9.67 -5.47
C PHE A 30 -3.66 9.43 -6.91
N GLU A 31 -2.36 9.28 -7.08
CA GLU A 31 -1.81 8.67 -8.30
C GLU A 31 -1.37 7.26 -7.90
N VAL A 32 -2.06 6.25 -8.45
CA VAL A 32 -1.94 4.86 -7.99
C VAL A 32 -1.00 4.08 -8.89
N SER A 33 -0.07 3.37 -8.28
CA SER A 33 0.79 2.38 -8.94
C SER A 33 0.58 1.05 -8.26
N VAL A 34 0.73 -0.04 -9.00
CA VAL A 34 0.53 -1.38 -8.45
C VAL A 34 1.68 -2.29 -8.81
N CYS A 35 1.93 -3.28 -7.94
CA CYS A 35 2.86 -4.36 -8.23
C CYS A 35 2.39 -5.64 -7.55
N SER A 36 2.82 -6.78 -8.08
CA SER A 36 2.32 -8.08 -7.64
C SER A 36 3.38 -8.99 -7.04
N SER A 37 4.64 -8.56 -7.02
CA SER A 37 5.72 -9.40 -6.53
C SER A 37 6.80 -8.57 -5.87
N ALA A 38 7.62 -9.21 -5.04
CA ALA A 38 8.72 -8.54 -4.35
C ALA A 38 9.75 -7.94 -5.31
N PRO A 39 10.19 -8.64 -6.39
CA PRO A 39 11.10 -8.04 -7.35
C PRO A 39 10.54 -6.80 -8.02
N ARG A 40 9.26 -6.81 -8.36
CA ARG A 40 8.59 -5.64 -8.94
C ARG A 40 8.48 -4.50 -7.95
N LEU A 41 8.19 -4.82 -6.70
CA LEU A 41 8.13 -3.82 -5.63
C LEU A 41 9.49 -3.15 -5.45
N ALA A 42 10.56 -3.93 -5.38
CA ALA A 42 11.90 -3.39 -5.25
C ALA A 42 12.27 -2.49 -6.44
N GLU A 43 11.90 -2.89 -7.65
CA GLU A 43 12.13 -2.11 -8.85
C GLU A 43 11.41 -0.76 -8.79
N GLN A 44 10.14 -0.76 -8.40
CA GLN A 44 9.36 0.47 -8.27
C GLN A 44 9.96 1.41 -7.24
N LEU A 45 10.35 0.86 -6.09
CA LEU A 45 10.91 1.67 -5.02
C LEU A 45 12.28 2.26 -5.37
N SER A 46 13.03 1.59 -6.25
CA SER A 46 14.32 2.11 -6.70
C SER A 46 14.18 3.25 -7.72
N ARG A 47 13.04 3.32 -8.40
CA ARG A 47 12.80 4.33 -9.45
C ARG A 47 12.14 5.60 -8.94
N ARG A 48 11.33 5.50 -7.90
CA ARG A 48 10.55 6.62 -7.36
C ARG A 48 10.47 6.58 -5.86
N VAL A 49 10.26 7.75 -5.29
CA VAL A 49 9.88 7.88 -3.89
C VAL A 49 8.35 7.96 -3.83
N PHE A 50 7.73 7.07 -3.09
CA PHE A 50 6.29 7.09 -2.91
C PHE A 50 5.93 7.79 -1.61
N ASP A 51 4.82 8.54 -1.64
CA ASP A 51 4.33 9.22 -0.45
C ASP A 51 3.71 8.23 0.53
N ALA A 52 3.03 7.22 0.00
CA ALA A 52 2.42 6.17 0.80
C ALA A 52 2.45 4.85 0.03
N ALA A 53 2.42 3.74 0.75
CA ALA A 53 2.36 2.42 0.13
C ALA A 53 1.52 1.49 0.99
N LEU A 54 0.70 0.69 0.34
CA LEU A 54 -0.06 -0.39 0.96
C LEU A 54 0.63 -1.69 0.57
N LEU A 55 1.22 -2.37 1.55
CA LEU A 55 2.11 -3.51 1.32
C LEU A 55 1.60 -4.76 2.02
N GLU A 56 1.52 -5.86 1.27
CA GLU A 56 1.35 -7.16 1.92
C GLU A 56 2.61 -7.45 2.74
N PRO A 57 2.47 -7.94 3.98
CA PRO A 57 3.64 -8.19 4.83
C PRO A 57 4.69 -9.10 4.18
N GLU A 58 4.24 -10.09 3.43
CA GLU A 58 5.14 -11.02 2.75
C GLU A 58 6.01 -10.32 1.72
N LEU A 59 5.48 -9.33 1.03
CA LEU A 59 6.24 -8.55 0.05
C LEU A 59 7.13 -7.53 0.75
N ALA A 60 6.66 -6.96 1.85
CA ALA A 60 7.39 -5.93 2.60
C ALA A 60 8.68 -6.48 3.22
N GLU A 61 8.73 -7.76 3.53
CA GLU A 61 9.91 -8.39 4.12
C GLU A 61 11.13 -8.36 3.18
N HIS A 62 10.89 -8.23 1.89
CA HIS A 62 11.95 -8.31 0.88
C HIS A 62 12.45 -6.95 0.41
N VAL A 63 11.94 -5.85 0.96
CA VAL A 63 12.30 -4.50 0.52
C VAL A 63 12.58 -3.59 1.70
N GLN A 64 13.26 -2.50 1.41
CA GLN A 64 13.54 -1.46 2.40
C GLN A 64 12.41 -0.44 2.38
N LEU A 65 11.71 -0.34 3.49
CA LEU A 65 10.56 0.57 3.60
C LEU A 65 10.98 2.03 3.75
N SER A 66 12.26 2.29 3.93
CA SER A 66 12.79 3.65 3.99
C SER A 66 12.59 4.45 2.71
N GLN A 67 12.31 3.76 1.60
CA GLN A 67 12.02 4.40 0.31
C GLN A 67 10.60 4.96 0.23
N VAL A 68 9.78 4.71 1.22
CA VAL A 68 8.39 5.17 1.28
C VAL A 68 8.22 6.05 2.50
N ARG A 69 7.59 7.21 2.33
CA ARG A 69 7.36 8.13 3.45
C ARG A 69 6.43 7.55 4.49
N MET A 70 5.36 6.88 4.03
CA MET A 70 4.36 6.31 4.93
C MET A 70 4.02 4.90 4.49
N PRO A 71 4.86 3.90 4.83
CA PRO A 71 4.53 2.51 4.53
C PRO A 71 3.44 2.00 5.47
N LEU A 72 2.44 1.31 4.90
CA LEU A 72 1.35 0.72 5.65
C LEU A 72 1.25 -0.76 5.30
N LEU A 73 1.26 -1.62 6.29
CA LEU A 73 1.12 -3.04 6.08
C LEU A 73 -0.36 -3.42 6.01
N LEU A 74 -0.72 -4.16 4.98
CA LEU A 74 -2.07 -4.67 4.82
C LEU A 74 -2.27 -5.85 5.77
N TRP A 75 -3.20 -5.70 6.71
CA TRP A 75 -3.45 -6.70 7.75
C TRP A 75 -4.79 -7.38 7.48
N ASN A 76 -4.76 -8.71 7.41
CA ASN A 76 -5.95 -9.51 7.10
C ASN A 76 -6.68 -10.03 8.34
N GLY A 77 -6.31 -9.59 9.52
CA GLY A 77 -6.95 -10.01 10.76
C GLY A 77 -6.28 -11.19 11.44
N SER A 78 -5.29 -11.83 10.80
CA SER A 78 -4.56 -12.92 11.45
C SER A 78 -3.48 -12.34 12.36
N ALA A 79 -3.34 -12.90 13.53
CA ALA A 79 -2.28 -12.52 14.45
C ALA A 79 -0.94 -13.02 13.93
N GLY A 80 0.10 -12.22 14.05
CA GLY A 80 1.44 -12.68 13.77
C GLY A 80 2.22 -11.95 12.70
N CYS A 81 1.76 -10.81 12.26
CA CYS A 81 2.59 -9.97 11.39
C CYS A 81 3.59 -9.21 12.26
N ALA A 82 4.71 -9.84 12.54
CA ALA A 82 5.78 -9.24 13.32
C ALA A 82 6.80 -8.58 12.39
N VAL A 83 6.33 -7.71 11.49
CA VAL A 83 7.27 -7.14 10.53
C VAL A 83 8.05 -6.00 11.16
N SER A 84 7.42 -5.05 11.77
CA SER A 84 8.11 -3.97 12.47
C SER A 84 7.13 -3.23 13.37
N GLU A 85 7.56 -2.93 14.58
CA GLU A 85 6.75 -2.13 15.49
C GLU A 85 6.63 -0.67 15.02
N HIS A 86 7.52 -0.26 14.13
CA HIS A 86 7.54 1.12 13.62
C HIS A 86 6.71 1.32 12.38
N VAL A 87 6.20 0.24 11.77
CA VAL A 87 5.37 0.32 10.57
C VAL A 87 3.92 0.19 10.96
N ARG A 88 3.11 1.13 10.51
CA ARG A 88 1.69 1.12 10.80
C ARG A 88 0.99 0.06 9.97
N GLN A 89 -0.12 -0.45 10.51
CA GLN A 89 -0.92 -1.46 9.85
C GLN A 89 -2.28 -0.88 9.50
N ILE A 90 -2.80 -1.31 8.34
CA ILE A 90 -4.14 -0.94 7.91
C ILE A 90 -4.88 -2.22 7.55
N ARG A 91 -6.15 -2.28 7.92
CA ARG A 91 -6.94 -3.48 7.70
C ARG A 91 -7.19 -3.67 6.21
N LYS A 92 -6.87 -4.87 5.70
CA LYS A 92 -6.99 -5.18 4.28
C LYS A 92 -8.45 -5.26 3.84
N TYR A 93 -9.26 -6.00 4.59
CA TYR A 93 -10.66 -6.23 4.22
C TYR A 93 -11.58 -5.25 4.95
N GLN A 94 -11.70 -4.07 4.39
CA GLN A 94 -12.59 -3.03 4.88
C GLN A 94 -13.09 -2.22 3.69
N ARG A 95 -14.02 -1.31 3.95
CA ARG A 95 -14.51 -0.43 2.89
C ARG A 95 -13.36 0.45 2.40
N ILE A 96 -13.30 0.65 1.09
CA ILE A 96 -12.22 1.45 0.50
C ILE A 96 -12.29 2.89 1.00
N SER A 97 -13.48 3.44 1.20
CA SER A 97 -13.64 4.78 1.76
C SER A 97 -13.06 4.90 3.17
N SER A 98 -13.21 3.84 3.98
CA SER A 98 -12.59 3.82 5.32
C SER A 98 -11.08 3.77 5.23
N MET A 99 -10.56 2.97 4.30
CA MET A 99 -9.12 2.87 4.06
C MET A 99 -8.55 4.22 3.62
N VAL A 100 -9.23 4.91 2.71
CA VAL A 100 -8.81 6.24 2.26
C VAL A 100 -8.80 7.23 3.41
N SER A 101 -9.83 7.21 4.26
CA SER A 101 -9.88 8.08 5.44
C SER A 101 -8.70 7.84 6.36
N GLN A 102 -8.35 6.59 6.60
CA GLN A 102 -7.20 6.24 7.44
C GLN A 102 -5.89 6.68 6.81
N LEU A 103 -5.75 6.54 5.49
CA LEU A 103 -4.59 7.02 4.78
C LEU A 103 -4.41 8.52 4.93
N LEU A 104 -5.49 9.27 4.73
CA LEU A 104 -5.44 10.73 4.80
C LEU A 104 -5.21 11.23 6.22
N GLU A 105 -5.72 10.52 7.22
CA GLU A 105 -5.49 10.85 8.62
C GLU A 105 -4.02 10.75 9.00
N GLN A 106 -3.34 9.75 8.45
CA GLN A 106 -1.95 9.47 8.80
C GLN A 106 -0.95 10.20 7.91
N TYR A 107 -1.41 10.66 6.77
CA TYR A 107 -0.57 11.38 5.82
C TYR A 107 -0.35 12.82 6.28
#